data_382245536d6a161e1510e3a816286bc6
#
_entry.id   382245536d6a161e1510e3a816286bc6
#
_cell.length_a   1.000
_cell.length_b   1.000
_cell.length_c   1.000
_cell.angle_alpha   90.00
_cell.angle_beta   90.00
_cell.angle_gamma   90.00
#
_symmetry.space_group_name_H-M   'P 1'
#
loop_
_entity.id
_entity.type
_entity.pdbx_description
1 polymer ?
#
loop_
_entity_poly.entity_id
_entity_poly.type
_entity_poly.pdbx_seq_one_letter_code
_entity_poly.pdbx_strand_id
1 'polypeptide(L)'
;MRYLMITIMMLLAWGVSAPKVNAEVSRADIERGKSLTFGRKKGNCLACHVIADGTLPGNSGPPLVAMKARFPDREKLKEQIYDARKRNVNTIMPPFGAHEILTAEELERVVDYIYSL
;
A
#
# COMPACT_ATOMS: atom_id res chain seq x y z
N MET A 1 -27.20 -37.03 57.28
CA MET A 1 -25.99 -36.90 56.42
C MET A 1 -26.48 -36.64 55.01
N ARG A 2 -26.40 -35.41 54.58
CA ARG A 2 -26.83 -34.96 53.23
C ARG A 2 -25.59 -34.49 52.51
N TYR A 3 -25.11 -35.27 51.56
CA TYR A 3 -23.98 -34.91 50.72
C TYR A 3 -24.44 -33.94 49.62
N LEU A 4 -23.99 -32.71 49.73
CA LEU A 4 -24.18 -31.66 48.71
C LEU A 4 -23.14 -31.84 47.61
N MET A 5 -23.54 -32.42 46.47
CA MET A 5 -22.67 -32.47 45.28
C MET A 5 -22.63 -31.08 44.61
N ILE A 6 -21.52 -30.40 44.70
CA ILE A 6 -21.25 -29.18 43.96
C ILE A 6 -20.62 -29.58 42.61
N THR A 7 -21.41 -29.55 41.57
CA THR A 7 -20.93 -29.73 40.19
C THR A 7 -20.33 -28.42 39.69
N ILE A 8 -18.99 -28.38 39.62
CA ILE A 8 -18.26 -27.27 39.01
C ILE A 8 -18.33 -27.44 37.50
N MET A 9 -19.13 -26.60 36.86
CA MET A 9 -19.27 -26.54 35.41
C MET A 9 -18.11 -25.67 34.87
N MET A 10 -17.04 -26.34 34.37
CA MET A 10 -15.91 -25.69 33.68
C MET A 10 -16.37 -25.24 32.30
N LEU A 11 -16.63 -23.94 32.15
CA LEU A 11 -16.83 -23.29 30.84
C LEU A 11 -15.46 -23.15 30.14
N LEU A 12 -15.19 -24.09 29.24
CA LEU A 12 -14.08 -23.96 28.27
C LEU A 12 -14.45 -22.89 27.25
N ALA A 13 -13.95 -21.66 27.47
CA ALA A 13 -14.00 -20.59 26.45
C ALA A 13 -13.02 -20.95 25.33
N TRP A 14 -13.53 -21.53 24.27
CA TRP A 14 -12.77 -21.67 23.02
C TRP A 14 -12.64 -20.30 22.38
N GLY A 15 -11.46 -19.70 22.54
CA GLY A 15 -11.08 -18.51 21.81
C GLY A 15 -11.01 -18.82 20.33
N VAL A 16 -12.03 -18.43 19.58
CA VAL A 16 -12.01 -18.45 18.11
C VAL A 16 -11.08 -17.33 17.66
N SER A 17 -9.81 -17.67 17.43
CA SER A 17 -8.90 -16.77 16.73
C SER A 17 -9.38 -16.65 15.28
N ALA A 18 -9.99 -15.52 14.92
CA ALA A 18 -10.32 -15.24 13.55
C ALA A 18 -9.00 -15.22 12.71
N PRO A 19 -8.95 -15.95 11.59
CA PRO A 19 -7.79 -15.88 10.72
C PRO A 19 -7.61 -14.45 10.24
N LYS A 20 -6.40 -13.90 10.37
CA LYS A 20 -6.03 -12.66 9.69
C LYS A 20 -6.09 -12.97 8.19
N VAL A 21 -7.18 -12.60 7.56
CA VAL A 21 -7.27 -12.61 6.10
C VAL A 21 -6.29 -11.54 5.63
N ASN A 22 -5.09 -11.96 5.21
CA ASN A 22 -4.28 -11.14 4.33
C ASN A 22 -5.08 -11.06 3.03
N ALA A 23 -5.83 -9.97 2.86
CA ALA A 23 -6.52 -9.72 1.62
C ALA A 23 -5.45 -9.61 0.53
N GLU A 24 -5.39 -10.66 -0.30
CA GLU A 24 -4.53 -10.65 -1.48
C GLU A 24 -4.96 -9.49 -2.38
N VAL A 25 -4.00 -8.67 -2.80
CA VAL A 25 -4.28 -7.50 -3.64
C VAL A 25 -4.95 -7.99 -4.92
N SER A 26 -6.18 -7.59 -5.15
CA SER A 26 -6.97 -8.04 -6.30
C SER A 26 -6.45 -7.41 -7.59
N ARG A 27 -6.73 -8.06 -8.73
CA ARG A 27 -6.45 -7.48 -10.04
C ARG A 27 -7.15 -6.13 -10.22
N ALA A 28 -8.38 -5.99 -9.69
CA ALA A 28 -9.13 -4.74 -9.75
C ALA A 28 -8.43 -3.61 -8.97
N ASP A 29 -7.80 -3.92 -7.84
CA ASP A 29 -7.02 -2.96 -7.07
C ASP A 29 -5.78 -2.49 -7.83
N ILE A 30 -5.07 -3.41 -8.50
CA ILE A 30 -3.93 -3.09 -9.36
C ILE A 30 -4.35 -2.18 -10.52
N GLU A 31 -5.44 -2.49 -11.22
CA GLU A 31 -5.95 -1.65 -12.32
C GLU A 31 -6.39 -0.27 -11.81
N ARG A 32 -7.02 -0.21 -10.65
CA ARG A 32 -7.35 1.07 -10.01
C ARG A 32 -6.09 1.87 -9.69
N GLY A 33 -5.09 1.24 -9.10
CA GLY A 33 -3.78 1.84 -8.80
C GLY A 33 -3.09 2.35 -10.06
N LYS A 34 -3.11 1.56 -11.15
CA LYS A 34 -2.58 1.96 -12.45
C LYS A 34 -3.28 3.22 -12.97
N SER A 35 -4.60 3.24 -12.96
CA SER A 35 -5.39 4.40 -13.40
C SER A 35 -5.04 5.67 -12.60
N LEU A 36 -4.88 5.56 -11.29
CA LEU A 36 -4.49 6.67 -10.42
C LEU A 36 -3.04 7.12 -10.69
N THR A 37 -2.13 6.18 -10.91
CA THR A 37 -0.71 6.44 -11.21
C THR A 37 -0.54 7.25 -12.51
N PHE A 38 -1.29 6.91 -13.55
CA PHE A 38 -1.26 7.62 -14.84
C PHE A 38 -2.16 8.86 -14.88
N GLY A 39 -3.11 8.99 -13.96
CA GLY A 39 -4.08 10.09 -13.94
C GLY A 39 -3.42 11.44 -13.72
N ARG A 40 -3.53 12.37 -14.70
CA ARG A 40 -2.91 13.69 -14.66
C ARG A 40 -3.36 14.57 -13.48
N LYS A 41 -4.56 14.34 -12.97
CA LYS A 41 -5.12 15.06 -11.82
C LYS A 41 -4.87 14.33 -10.48
N LYS A 42 -4.15 13.22 -10.51
CA LYS A 42 -3.86 12.36 -9.35
C LYS A 42 -2.35 12.13 -9.24
N GLY A 43 -1.88 10.91 -9.42
CA GLY A 43 -0.44 10.59 -9.30
C GLY A 43 0.41 11.28 -10.35
N ASN A 44 0.00 11.22 -11.60
CA ASN A 44 0.74 11.75 -12.75
C ASN A 44 2.21 11.31 -12.76
N CYS A 45 2.49 10.10 -12.29
CA CYS A 45 3.84 9.59 -12.05
C CYS A 45 4.67 9.53 -13.34
N LEU A 46 3.99 9.33 -14.48
CA LEU A 46 4.62 9.29 -15.81
C LEU A 46 5.28 10.62 -16.19
N ALA A 47 4.86 11.74 -15.61
CA ALA A 47 5.48 13.03 -15.86
C ALA A 47 6.98 13.07 -15.50
N CYS A 48 7.39 12.20 -14.55
CA CYS A 48 8.77 12.15 -14.05
C CYS A 48 9.43 10.77 -14.17
N HIS A 49 8.64 9.68 -14.17
CA HIS A 49 9.15 8.32 -14.11
C HIS A 49 8.85 7.53 -15.40
N VAL A 50 9.82 6.75 -15.83
CA VAL A 50 9.58 5.71 -16.83
C VAL A 50 8.82 4.57 -16.19
N ILE A 51 7.69 4.18 -16.79
CA ILE A 51 6.84 3.04 -16.39
C ILE A 51 6.56 2.25 -17.65
N ALA A 52 6.69 0.92 -17.61
CA ALA A 52 6.63 0.05 -18.79
C ALA A 52 5.38 0.26 -19.68
N ASP A 53 4.22 0.48 -19.06
CA ASP A 53 2.94 0.65 -19.76
C ASP A 53 2.67 2.11 -20.17
N GLY A 54 3.59 3.03 -19.90
CA GLY A 54 3.43 4.45 -20.16
C GLY A 54 4.01 4.89 -21.51
N THR A 55 3.42 5.93 -22.07
CA THR A 55 3.91 6.58 -23.30
C THR A 55 4.42 7.97 -22.99
N LEU A 56 5.53 8.37 -23.63
CA LEU A 56 6.18 9.68 -23.45
C LEU A 56 6.48 10.02 -21.97
N PRO A 57 7.20 9.14 -21.26
CA PRO A 57 7.54 9.39 -19.86
C PRO A 57 8.55 10.52 -19.73
N GLY A 58 8.49 11.21 -18.57
CA GLY A 58 9.58 12.08 -18.13
C GLY A 58 10.80 11.29 -17.64
N ASN A 59 11.87 11.98 -17.32
CA ASN A 59 13.14 11.41 -16.86
C ASN A 59 13.68 12.08 -15.58
N SER A 60 12.87 12.88 -14.91
CA SER A 60 13.27 13.59 -13.67
C SER A 60 13.36 12.66 -12.46
N GLY A 61 12.70 11.50 -12.53
CA GLY A 61 12.76 10.45 -11.52
C GLY A 61 13.32 9.15 -12.09
N PRO A 62 13.74 8.21 -11.23
CA PRO A 62 14.24 6.90 -11.67
C PRO A 62 13.13 6.07 -12.32
N PRO A 63 13.45 5.14 -13.24
CA PRO A 63 12.49 4.18 -13.76
C PRO A 63 11.83 3.37 -12.63
N LEU A 64 10.53 3.15 -12.74
CA LEU A 64 9.78 2.32 -11.80
C LEU A 64 9.77 0.87 -12.31
N VAL A 65 10.79 0.13 -11.97
CA VAL A 65 11.01 -1.28 -12.36
C VAL A 65 11.60 -2.04 -11.18
N ALA A 66 11.32 -3.34 -11.10
CA ALA A 66 11.82 -4.25 -10.07
C ALA A 66 11.59 -3.68 -8.64
N MET A 67 10.39 -3.14 -8.41
CA MET A 67 10.10 -2.38 -7.21
C MET A 67 10.17 -3.22 -5.94
N LYS A 68 9.78 -4.50 -5.99
CA LYS A 68 9.94 -5.43 -4.85
C LYS A 68 11.41 -5.66 -4.45
N ALA A 69 12.31 -5.67 -5.42
CA ALA A 69 13.74 -5.80 -5.14
C ALA A 69 14.33 -4.51 -4.54
N ARG A 70 13.86 -3.36 -5.01
CA ARG A 70 14.31 -2.04 -4.52
C ARG A 70 13.71 -1.66 -3.17
N PHE A 71 12.48 -2.09 -2.93
CA PHE A 71 11.73 -1.89 -1.69
C PHE A 71 11.20 -3.24 -1.20
N PRO A 72 12.02 -4.08 -0.57
CA PRO A 72 11.56 -5.38 -0.05
C PRO A 72 10.40 -5.24 0.94
N ASP A 73 10.37 -4.14 1.67
CA ASP A 73 9.26 -3.75 2.54
C ASP A 73 8.34 -2.77 1.81
N ARG A 74 7.10 -3.21 1.53
CA ARG A 74 6.06 -2.42 0.86
C ARG A 74 5.76 -1.10 1.60
N GLU A 75 5.82 -1.11 2.94
CA GLU A 75 5.55 0.10 3.72
C GLU A 75 6.63 1.18 3.50
N LYS A 76 7.86 0.80 3.21
CA LYS A 76 8.92 1.74 2.83
C LYS A 76 8.67 2.40 1.48
N LEU A 77 8.08 1.68 0.53
CA LEU A 77 7.62 2.26 -0.73
C LEU A 77 6.46 3.24 -0.48
N LYS A 78 5.50 2.85 0.38
CA LYS A 78 4.38 3.71 0.76
C LYS A 78 4.87 5.01 1.42
N GLU A 79 5.78 4.93 2.37
CA GLU A 79 6.41 6.11 3.01
C GLU A 79 7.06 7.02 1.96
N GLN A 80 7.75 6.46 0.97
CA GLN A 80 8.40 7.21 -0.10
C GLN A 80 7.40 7.97 -0.97
N ILE A 81 6.25 7.36 -1.29
CA ILE A 81 5.20 8.00 -2.09
C ILE A 81 4.40 8.98 -1.24
N TYR A 82 4.17 8.64 0.03
CA TYR A 82 3.45 9.50 0.97
C TYR A 82 4.15 10.86 1.14
N ASP A 83 5.46 10.82 1.43
CA ASP A 83 6.26 12.05 1.58
C ASP A 83 7.76 11.77 1.33
N ALA A 84 8.20 11.94 0.10
CA ALA A 84 9.57 11.71 -0.32
C ALA A 84 10.59 12.65 0.36
N ARG A 85 10.14 13.77 0.91
CA ARG A 85 11.00 14.74 1.62
C ARG A 85 11.61 14.17 2.89
N LYS A 86 10.98 13.15 3.48
CA LYS A 86 11.53 12.43 4.64
C LYS A 86 12.88 11.76 4.35
N ARG A 87 13.10 11.37 3.11
CA ARG A 87 14.36 10.74 2.66
C ARG A 87 15.31 11.71 1.95
N ASN A 88 14.73 12.66 1.22
CA ASN A 88 15.50 13.68 0.51
C ASN A 88 14.75 15.01 0.57
N VAL A 89 15.20 15.92 1.40
CA VAL A 89 14.57 17.23 1.59
C VAL A 89 14.58 18.11 0.33
N ASN A 90 15.47 17.81 -0.64
CA ASN A 90 15.59 18.52 -1.89
C ASN A 90 14.84 17.83 -3.05
N THR A 91 14.01 16.84 -2.77
CA THR A 91 13.23 16.15 -3.80
C THR A 91 12.22 17.07 -4.46
N ILE A 92 12.04 16.89 -5.77
CA ILE A 92 10.94 17.53 -6.52
C ILE A 92 9.70 16.62 -6.59
N MET A 93 9.79 15.39 -6.08
CA MET A 93 8.65 14.47 -6.03
C MET A 93 7.59 15.02 -5.07
N PRO A 94 6.34 15.20 -5.54
CA PRO A 94 5.27 15.71 -4.68
C PRO A 94 4.99 14.78 -3.49
N PRO A 95 4.65 15.33 -2.31
CA PRO A 95 4.28 14.53 -1.14
C PRO A 95 2.80 14.10 -1.24
N PHE A 96 2.54 13.08 -2.03
CA PHE A 96 1.20 12.69 -2.46
C PHE A 96 0.22 12.39 -1.33
N GLY A 97 0.69 11.80 -0.23
CA GLY A 97 -0.13 11.56 0.95
C GLY A 97 -0.16 12.77 1.88
N ALA A 98 0.99 13.35 2.20
CA ALA A 98 1.09 14.45 3.18
C ALA A 98 0.36 15.72 2.74
N HIS A 99 0.22 15.95 1.44
CA HIS A 99 -0.54 17.07 0.88
C HIS A 99 -1.92 16.65 0.33
N GLU A 100 -2.38 15.44 0.66
CA GLU A 100 -3.71 14.92 0.27
C GLU A 100 -4.00 14.98 -1.23
N ILE A 101 -2.96 14.90 -2.07
CA ILE A 101 -3.08 14.77 -3.53
C ILE A 101 -3.78 13.44 -3.87
N LEU A 102 -3.44 12.40 -3.11
CA LEU A 102 -4.10 11.11 -3.08
C LEU A 102 -4.75 10.94 -1.70
N THR A 103 -5.97 10.44 -1.66
CA THR A 103 -6.57 9.99 -0.40
C THR A 103 -5.79 8.79 0.15
N ALA A 104 -6.00 8.43 1.41
CA ALA A 104 -5.34 7.27 2.01
C ALA A 104 -5.61 5.98 1.21
N GLU A 105 -6.84 5.78 0.74
CA GLU A 105 -7.21 4.63 -0.08
C GLU A 105 -6.55 4.68 -1.46
N GLU A 106 -6.58 5.84 -2.12
CA GLU A 106 -5.94 6.02 -3.43
C GLU A 106 -4.42 5.78 -3.35
N LEU A 107 -3.78 6.23 -2.27
CA LEU A 107 -2.37 5.98 -2.00
C LEU A 107 -2.08 4.48 -1.90
N GLU A 108 -2.89 3.72 -1.17
CA GLU A 108 -2.72 2.25 -1.08
C GLU A 108 -2.81 1.61 -2.46
N ARG A 109 -3.77 2.00 -3.30
CA ARG A 109 -3.92 1.46 -4.67
C ARG A 109 -2.73 1.79 -5.56
N VAL A 110 -2.23 3.03 -5.48
CA VAL A 110 -1.02 3.44 -6.20
C VAL A 110 0.18 2.63 -5.74
N VAL A 111 0.36 2.45 -4.44
CA VAL A 111 1.45 1.63 -3.87
C VAL A 111 1.35 0.18 -4.36
N ASP A 112 0.15 -0.43 -4.35
CA ASP A 112 -0.06 -1.80 -4.82
C ASP A 112 0.36 -1.96 -6.28
N TYR A 113 -0.05 -1.04 -7.15
CA TYR A 113 0.34 -1.06 -8.55
C TYR A 113 1.86 -0.87 -8.72
N ILE A 114 2.44 0.17 -8.13
CA ILE A 114 3.89 0.45 -8.24
C ILE A 114 4.70 -0.73 -7.68
N TYR A 115 4.26 -1.32 -6.58
CA TYR A 115 4.94 -2.49 -5.98
C TYR A 115 4.86 -3.73 -6.86
N SER A 116 3.91 -3.80 -7.79
CA SER A 116 3.76 -4.92 -8.73
C SER A 116 4.70 -4.84 -9.95
N LEU A 117 5.39 -3.72 -10.15
CA LEU A 117 6.27 -3.45 -11.30
C LEU A 117 7.65 -4.15 -11.21
#